data_7b757bb6c4531318f407854b5ca48644
#
_entry.id   7b757bb6c4531318f407854b5ca48644
#
_cell.length_a   1.000
_cell.length_b   1.000
_cell.length_c   1.000
_cell.angle_alpha   90.00
_cell.angle_beta   90.00
_cell.angle_gamma   90.00
#
_symmetry.space_group_name_H-M   'P 1'
#
loop_
_entity.id
_entity.type
_entity.pdbx_description
1 polymer ?
#
loop_
_entity_poly.entity_id
_entity_poly.type
_entity_poly.pdbx_seq_one_letter_code
_entity_poly.pdbx_strand_id
1 'polypeptide(L)'
;MIPLAIHWNVDPIAIHIGDGGLRWYSLGFLLAFGLGYWLVSHMFKRENVNSHYLDSLLLYMFLAILIGARLGHCLFYDFGYYFTAEHWLEIFWPFDGSRFVGYQGLASHGAAIGILLALWLYWRKYNMNAWWILDRLVIVVALGGAFVRLGNVFNSEIYGTATDLPWGFIFERNGETVPKHPTGLYEAIAYLLIFAVSLWYYLRKNGQFKTGSIFGWWLVALFGVRFLIEFVKTNGAIEGSVLLKGQWLSIPFIVGGLVIAWFAAKGRLPQGPFPKGENKVLVAKWAASDEKDKNKKTKKNNK
;
A
#
# COMPACT_ATOMS: atom_id res chain seq x y z
N MET A 1 31.48 -0.96 28.50
CA MET A 1 30.05 -0.70 28.75
C MET A 1 29.29 -1.51 27.74
N ILE A 2 28.40 -2.41 28.16
CA ILE A 2 27.47 -3.08 27.25
C ILE A 2 26.53 -1.97 26.76
N PRO A 3 26.40 -1.71 25.46
CA PRO A 3 25.44 -0.71 24.97
C PRO A 3 24.05 -1.10 25.48
N LEU A 4 23.26 -0.14 25.89
CA LEU A 4 21.85 -0.33 26.24
C LEU A 4 21.13 -0.74 24.92
N ALA A 5 21.13 -2.03 24.60
CA ALA A 5 20.48 -2.57 23.42
C ALA A 5 19.16 -3.22 23.82
N ILE A 6 18.19 -3.16 22.92
CA ILE A 6 16.89 -3.78 23.13
C ILE A 6 16.96 -5.22 22.62
N HIS A 7 16.81 -6.18 23.51
CA HIS A 7 16.69 -7.59 23.16
C HIS A 7 15.32 -7.86 22.53
N TRP A 8 15.33 -8.21 21.24
CA TRP A 8 14.10 -8.41 20.47
C TRP A 8 13.91 -9.89 20.15
N ASN A 9 13.03 -10.53 20.91
CA ASN A 9 12.67 -11.94 20.77
C ASN A 9 11.16 -12.15 20.68
N VAL A 10 10.47 -11.24 20.00
CA VAL A 10 9.00 -11.29 19.88
C VAL A 10 8.60 -12.40 18.93
N ASP A 11 7.57 -13.18 19.31
CA ASP A 11 6.97 -14.19 18.45
C ASP A 11 6.23 -13.50 17.28
N PRO A 12 6.51 -13.85 16.01
CA PRO A 12 5.77 -13.32 14.86
C PRO A 12 4.32 -13.76 14.82
N ILE A 13 3.91 -14.78 15.61
CA ILE A 13 2.54 -15.24 15.75
C ILE A 13 1.88 -14.46 16.90
N ALA A 14 0.87 -13.65 16.58
CA ALA A 14 0.12 -12.87 17.57
C ALA A 14 -0.88 -13.74 18.35
N ILE A 15 -1.51 -14.69 17.66
CA ILE A 15 -2.52 -15.59 18.24
C ILE A 15 -2.24 -17.00 17.72
N HIS A 16 -1.88 -17.91 18.61
CA HIS A 16 -1.65 -19.32 18.27
C HIS A 16 -2.99 -20.07 18.10
N ILE A 17 -3.12 -20.84 17.00
CA ILE A 17 -4.29 -21.68 16.70
C ILE A 17 -3.76 -23.03 16.22
N GLY A 18 -3.79 -24.04 17.08
CA GLY A 18 -3.17 -25.34 16.81
C GLY A 18 -1.68 -25.22 16.50
N ASP A 19 -1.22 -25.89 15.44
CA ASP A 19 0.18 -25.86 14.98
C ASP A 19 0.55 -24.60 14.18
N GLY A 20 -0.38 -23.65 14.01
CA GLY A 20 -0.19 -22.40 13.30
C GLY A 20 -0.71 -21.20 14.08
N GLY A 21 -1.08 -20.13 13.39
CA GLY A 21 -1.66 -18.98 14.05
C GLY A 21 -1.73 -17.72 13.17
N LEU A 22 -2.36 -16.71 13.73
CA LEU A 22 -2.49 -15.41 13.11
C LEU A 22 -1.24 -14.57 13.40
N ARG A 23 -0.52 -14.20 12.36
CA ARG A 23 0.71 -13.39 12.46
C ARG A 23 0.40 -11.91 12.64
N TRP A 24 1.26 -11.19 13.35
CA TRP A 24 1.22 -9.72 13.46
C TRP A 24 1.15 -9.04 12.09
N TYR A 25 1.87 -9.60 11.12
CA TYR A 25 1.86 -9.13 9.74
C TYR A 25 0.47 -9.17 9.11
N SER A 26 -0.27 -10.28 9.31
CA SER A 26 -1.65 -10.44 8.82
C SER A 26 -2.63 -9.50 9.52
N LEU A 27 -2.49 -9.31 10.84
CA LEU A 27 -3.26 -8.32 11.60
C LEU A 27 -3.00 -6.90 11.09
N GLY A 28 -1.73 -6.57 10.80
CA GLY A 28 -1.35 -5.30 10.21
C GLY A 28 -2.06 -5.03 8.88
N PHE A 29 -2.14 -6.05 8.00
CA PHE A 29 -2.91 -5.94 6.75
C PHE A 29 -4.40 -5.74 6.98
N LEU A 30 -5.01 -6.52 7.88
CA LEU A 30 -6.44 -6.37 8.21
C LEU A 30 -6.76 -4.96 8.70
N LEU A 31 -5.92 -4.42 9.59
CA LEU A 31 -6.06 -3.06 10.09
C LEU A 31 -5.85 -2.03 8.97
N ALA A 32 -4.83 -2.21 8.11
CA ALA A 32 -4.56 -1.33 6.98
C ALA A 32 -5.77 -1.24 6.02
N PHE A 33 -6.34 -2.39 5.65
CA PHE A 33 -7.49 -2.42 4.76
C PHE A 33 -8.77 -1.89 5.44
N GLY A 34 -9.04 -2.31 6.67
CA GLY A 34 -10.25 -1.89 7.40
C GLY A 34 -10.25 -0.38 7.68
N LEU A 35 -9.19 0.15 8.28
CA LEU A 35 -9.05 1.57 8.55
C LEU A 35 -8.91 2.37 7.25
N GLY A 36 -8.21 1.84 6.25
CA GLY A 36 -8.07 2.46 4.95
C GLY A 36 -9.41 2.65 4.26
N TYR A 37 -10.21 1.60 4.16
CA TYR A 37 -11.57 1.69 3.61
C TYR A 37 -12.45 2.68 4.37
N TRP A 38 -12.44 2.60 5.70
CA TRP A 38 -13.22 3.50 6.55
C TRP A 38 -12.84 4.97 6.33
N LEU A 39 -11.55 5.29 6.32
CA LEU A 39 -11.06 6.65 6.09
C LEU A 39 -11.44 7.18 4.70
N VAL A 40 -11.17 6.38 3.64
CA VAL A 40 -11.49 6.82 2.27
C VAL A 40 -13.00 6.95 2.08
N SER A 41 -13.81 6.05 2.66
CA SER A 41 -15.27 6.17 2.67
C SER A 41 -15.73 7.48 3.32
N HIS A 42 -15.09 7.88 4.42
CA HIS A 42 -15.37 9.15 5.09
C HIS A 42 -15.00 10.36 4.21
N MET A 43 -13.86 10.29 3.50
CA MET A 43 -13.44 11.33 2.57
C MET A 43 -14.42 11.47 1.39
N PHE A 44 -14.86 10.35 0.80
CA PHE A 44 -15.83 10.34 -0.29
C PHE A 44 -17.16 10.96 0.14
N LYS A 45 -17.70 10.54 1.30
CA LYS A 45 -18.93 11.12 1.87
C LYS A 45 -18.80 12.62 2.13
N ARG A 46 -17.67 13.07 2.69
CA ARG A 46 -17.39 14.48 2.99
C ARG A 46 -17.33 15.34 1.73
N GLU A 47 -16.89 14.75 0.62
CA GLU A 47 -16.79 15.42 -0.68
C GLU A 47 -18.01 15.16 -1.59
N ASN A 48 -19.11 14.60 -1.04
CA ASN A 48 -20.35 14.26 -1.73
C ASN A 48 -20.15 13.33 -2.94
N VAL A 49 -19.17 12.42 -2.85
CA VAL A 49 -18.95 11.38 -3.86
C VAL A 49 -19.64 10.09 -3.42
N ASN A 50 -20.40 9.47 -4.33
CA ASN A 50 -21.17 8.27 -4.03
C ASN A 50 -20.24 7.10 -3.64
N SER A 51 -20.62 6.36 -2.58
CA SER A 51 -19.85 5.22 -2.06
C SER A 51 -19.67 4.09 -3.07
N HIS A 52 -20.58 3.90 -4.02
CA HIS A 52 -20.44 2.90 -5.09
C HIS A 52 -19.18 3.09 -5.94
N TYR A 53 -18.66 4.32 -6.06
CA TYR A 53 -17.38 4.56 -6.69
C TYR A 53 -16.23 3.96 -5.87
N LEU A 54 -16.29 4.08 -4.54
CA LEU A 54 -15.27 3.51 -3.66
C LEU A 54 -15.31 1.98 -3.67
N ASP A 55 -16.49 1.38 -3.58
CA ASP A 55 -16.65 -0.09 -3.59
C ASP A 55 -16.11 -0.69 -4.89
N SER A 56 -16.42 -0.04 -6.02
CA SER A 56 -15.85 -0.41 -7.31
C SER A 56 -14.34 -0.22 -7.36
N LEU A 57 -13.81 0.90 -6.82
CA LEU A 57 -12.38 1.17 -6.78
C LEU A 57 -11.63 0.11 -5.96
N LEU A 58 -12.19 -0.27 -4.81
CA LEU A 58 -11.63 -1.31 -3.96
C LEU A 58 -11.47 -2.63 -4.72
N LEU A 59 -12.51 -3.04 -5.46
CA LEU A 59 -12.46 -4.26 -6.28
C LEU A 59 -11.39 -4.15 -7.38
N TYR A 60 -11.33 -3.01 -8.08
CA TYR A 60 -10.31 -2.78 -9.11
C TYR A 60 -8.89 -2.86 -8.53
N MET A 61 -8.66 -2.22 -7.37
CA MET A 61 -7.34 -2.23 -6.71
C MET A 61 -6.98 -3.62 -6.19
N PHE A 62 -7.92 -4.33 -5.55
CA PHE A 62 -7.70 -5.67 -5.05
C PHE A 62 -7.29 -6.64 -6.16
N LEU A 63 -8.07 -6.69 -7.24
CA LEU A 63 -7.78 -7.55 -8.39
C LEU A 63 -6.46 -7.16 -9.07
N ALA A 64 -6.20 -5.86 -9.20
CA ALA A 64 -4.98 -5.36 -9.80
C ALA A 64 -3.72 -5.74 -9.01
N ILE A 65 -3.77 -5.62 -7.69
CA ILE A 65 -2.65 -5.99 -6.81
C ILE A 65 -2.44 -7.50 -6.87
N LEU A 66 -3.50 -8.29 -6.72
CA LEU A 66 -3.39 -9.75 -6.69
C LEU A 66 -2.88 -10.31 -8.03
N ILE A 67 -3.56 -9.97 -9.11
CA ILE A 67 -3.23 -10.47 -10.47
C ILE A 67 -1.89 -9.91 -10.92
N GLY A 68 -1.69 -8.60 -10.73
CA GLY A 68 -0.45 -7.93 -11.14
C GLY A 68 0.77 -8.46 -10.39
N ALA A 69 0.68 -8.64 -9.08
CA ALA A 69 1.79 -9.19 -8.28
C ALA A 69 2.12 -10.62 -8.70
N ARG A 70 1.10 -11.45 -8.92
CA ARG A 70 1.28 -12.85 -9.35
C ARG A 70 1.88 -12.94 -10.75
N LEU A 71 1.27 -12.28 -11.73
CA LEU A 71 1.79 -12.26 -13.10
C LEU A 71 3.19 -11.65 -13.17
N GLY A 72 3.44 -10.58 -12.39
CA GLY A 72 4.77 -9.98 -12.33
C GLY A 72 5.83 -10.94 -11.80
N HIS A 73 5.50 -11.78 -10.80
CA HIS A 73 6.41 -12.82 -10.33
C HIS A 73 6.66 -13.86 -11.43
N CYS A 74 5.60 -14.44 -11.99
CA CYS A 74 5.72 -15.46 -13.02
C CYS A 74 6.48 -14.98 -14.27
N LEU A 75 6.30 -13.71 -14.66
CA LEU A 75 6.94 -13.16 -15.87
C LEU A 75 8.40 -12.74 -15.65
N PHE A 76 8.74 -12.18 -14.48
CA PHE A 76 10.04 -11.54 -14.28
C PHE A 76 11.02 -12.38 -13.46
N TYR A 77 10.53 -13.33 -12.63
CA TYR A 77 11.39 -14.12 -11.74
C TYR A 77 11.47 -15.59 -12.14
N ASP A 78 10.33 -16.20 -12.51
CA ASP A 78 10.28 -17.66 -12.75
C ASP A 78 9.61 -18.00 -14.09
N PHE A 79 9.91 -17.22 -15.14
CA PHE A 79 9.33 -17.41 -16.48
C PHE A 79 9.51 -18.83 -17.01
N GLY A 80 10.73 -19.39 -16.91
CA GLY A 80 11.05 -20.73 -17.40
C GLY A 80 10.29 -21.86 -16.71
N TYR A 81 9.83 -21.65 -15.47
CA TYR A 81 9.04 -22.60 -14.72
C TYR A 81 7.55 -22.54 -15.12
N TYR A 82 6.95 -21.35 -15.01
CA TYR A 82 5.50 -21.21 -15.17
C TYR A 82 5.02 -21.26 -16.62
N PHE A 83 5.84 -20.92 -17.60
CA PHE A 83 5.44 -20.92 -19.02
C PHE A 83 5.82 -22.23 -19.73
N THR A 84 5.65 -23.35 -19.03
CA THR A 84 5.75 -24.71 -19.57
C THR A 84 4.37 -25.36 -19.67
N ALA A 85 4.24 -26.43 -20.46
CA ALA A 85 2.96 -27.12 -20.60
C ALA A 85 2.47 -27.78 -19.28
N GLU A 86 3.38 -28.03 -18.35
CA GLU A 86 3.11 -28.71 -17.06
C GLU A 86 2.69 -27.75 -15.96
N HIS A 87 3.21 -26.50 -15.95
CA HIS A 87 3.09 -25.59 -14.79
C HIS A 87 2.26 -24.33 -15.03
N TRP A 88 1.75 -24.09 -16.27
CA TRP A 88 1.03 -22.86 -16.59
C TRP A 88 -0.26 -22.66 -15.77
N LEU A 89 -0.91 -23.77 -15.35
CA LEU A 89 -2.10 -23.70 -14.49
C LEU A 89 -1.78 -23.16 -13.09
N GLU A 90 -0.57 -23.40 -12.60
CA GLU A 90 -0.13 -22.94 -11.27
C GLU A 90 -0.02 -21.40 -11.17
N ILE A 91 0.00 -20.70 -12.31
CA ILE A 91 -0.09 -19.24 -12.33
C ILE A 91 -1.35 -18.78 -11.60
N PHE A 92 -2.47 -19.47 -11.81
CA PHE A 92 -3.79 -19.10 -11.29
C PHE A 92 -4.32 -20.06 -10.22
N TRP A 93 -3.68 -21.21 -10.04
CA TRP A 93 -4.16 -22.27 -9.14
C TRP A 93 -3.38 -22.25 -7.82
N PRO A 94 -4.02 -21.89 -6.69
CA PRO A 94 -3.35 -21.74 -5.41
C PRO A 94 -3.30 -23.03 -4.58
N PHE A 95 -3.45 -24.19 -5.21
CA PHE A 95 -3.47 -25.48 -4.54
C PHE A 95 -2.34 -26.38 -5.05
N ASP A 96 -1.74 -27.13 -4.11
CA ASP A 96 -0.86 -28.26 -4.37
C ASP A 96 -1.63 -29.54 -4.02
N GLY A 97 -2.07 -30.25 -5.05
CA GLY A 97 -3.05 -31.33 -4.91
C GLY A 97 -4.34 -30.83 -4.29
N SER A 98 -4.71 -31.36 -3.10
CA SER A 98 -5.88 -30.94 -2.31
C SER A 98 -5.58 -29.87 -1.25
N ARG A 99 -4.32 -29.53 -1.03
CA ARG A 99 -3.88 -28.58 -0.01
C ARG A 99 -3.84 -27.17 -0.55
N PHE A 100 -4.53 -26.22 0.11
CA PHE A 100 -4.40 -24.81 -0.20
C PHE A 100 -3.03 -24.28 0.27
N VAL A 101 -2.19 -23.89 -0.66
CA VAL A 101 -0.84 -23.34 -0.38
C VAL A 101 -0.77 -21.83 -0.61
N GLY A 102 -1.83 -21.24 -1.16
CA GLY A 102 -1.86 -19.82 -1.54
C GLY A 102 -0.97 -19.53 -2.76
N TYR A 103 -0.80 -18.25 -3.07
CA TYR A 103 0.13 -17.82 -4.12
C TYR A 103 1.50 -17.58 -3.52
N GLN A 104 2.43 -18.49 -3.76
CA GLN A 104 3.84 -18.31 -3.44
C GLN A 104 4.50 -17.51 -4.58
N GLY A 105 5.22 -16.45 -4.21
CA GLY A 105 5.82 -15.55 -5.19
C GLY A 105 4.86 -14.46 -5.68
N LEU A 106 5.06 -13.27 -5.13
CA LEU A 106 4.34 -12.04 -5.47
C LEU A 106 5.35 -10.92 -5.70
N ALA A 107 5.31 -10.29 -6.88
CA ALA A 107 6.23 -9.23 -7.25
C ALA A 107 5.59 -7.85 -7.11
N SER A 108 6.21 -6.97 -6.31
CA SER A 108 5.71 -5.61 -6.10
C SER A 108 5.69 -4.76 -7.38
N HIS A 109 6.62 -4.99 -8.30
CA HIS A 109 6.63 -4.31 -9.60
C HIS A 109 5.41 -4.67 -10.44
N GLY A 110 5.02 -5.95 -10.46
CA GLY A 110 3.81 -6.40 -11.12
C GLY A 110 2.54 -5.80 -10.51
N ALA A 111 2.47 -5.72 -9.18
CA ALA A 111 1.37 -5.03 -8.48
C ALA A 111 1.30 -3.55 -8.88
N ALA A 112 2.43 -2.84 -8.96
CA ALA A 112 2.47 -1.44 -9.36
C ALA A 112 1.95 -1.23 -10.78
N ILE A 113 2.37 -2.05 -11.74
CA ILE A 113 1.87 -2.04 -13.12
C ILE A 113 0.35 -2.32 -13.14
N GLY A 114 -0.10 -3.33 -12.38
CA GLY A 114 -1.51 -3.65 -12.24
C GLY A 114 -2.34 -2.48 -11.71
N ILE A 115 -1.88 -1.79 -10.67
CA ILE A 115 -2.53 -0.60 -10.10
C ILE A 115 -2.65 0.52 -11.14
N LEU A 116 -1.60 0.81 -11.92
CA LEU A 116 -1.64 1.83 -12.96
C LEU A 116 -2.67 1.48 -14.05
N LEU A 117 -2.70 0.22 -14.48
CA LEU A 117 -3.69 -0.28 -15.44
C LEU A 117 -5.11 -0.19 -14.88
N ALA A 118 -5.31 -0.59 -13.62
CA ALA A 118 -6.61 -0.52 -12.97
C ALA A 118 -7.12 0.93 -12.82
N LEU A 119 -6.25 1.88 -12.44
CA LEU A 119 -6.60 3.29 -12.39
C LEU A 119 -6.98 3.83 -13.76
N TRP A 120 -6.27 3.42 -14.83
CA TRP A 120 -6.61 3.80 -16.20
C TRP A 120 -7.96 3.23 -16.65
N LEU A 121 -8.23 1.93 -16.42
CA LEU A 121 -9.51 1.29 -16.72
C LEU A 121 -10.64 1.91 -15.90
N TYR A 122 -10.39 2.19 -14.63
CA TYR A 122 -11.34 2.84 -13.74
C TYR A 122 -11.69 4.25 -14.22
N TRP A 123 -10.71 5.05 -14.58
CA TRP A 123 -10.92 6.37 -15.20
C TRP A 123 -11.75 6.26 -16.49
N ARG A 124 -11.39 5.31 -17.37
CA ARG A 124 -12.15 5.09 -18.63
C ARG A 124 -13.63 4.78 -18.39
N LYS A 125 -13.93 3.97 -17.37
CA LYS A 125 -15.29 3.53 -17.06
C LYS A 125 -16.12 4.59 -16.33
N TYR A 126 -15.53 5.27 -15.36
CA TYR A 126 -16.25 6.14 -14.43
C TYR A 126 -16.01 7.64 -14.68
N ASN A 127 -15.10 8.01 -15.56
CA ASN A 127 -14.61 9.39 -15.77
C ASN A 127 -14.04 10.05 -14.51
N MET A 128 -13.70 9.24 -13.49
CA MET A 128 -13.19 9.73 -12.23
C MET A 128 -11.71 10.11 -12.34
N ASN A 129 -11.35 11.26 -11.81
CA ASN A 129 -10.00 11.80 -11.89
C ASN A 129 -9.00 10.97 -11.08
N ALA A 130 -8.05 10.34 -11.76
CA ALA A 130 -7.03 9.50 -11.11
C ALA A 130 -6.18 10.29 -10.10
N TRP A 131 -5.82 11.55 -10.39
CA TRP A 131 -5.06 12.39 -9.47
C TRP A 131 -5.83 12.69 -8.18
N TRP A 132 -7.15 12.92 -8.32
CA TRP A 132 -8.03 13.13 -7.17
C TRP A 132 -8.12 11.86 -6.31
N ILE A 133 -8.22 10.68 -6.93
CA ILE A 133 -8.20 9.38 -6.24
C ILE A 133 -6.87 9.19 -5.51
N LEU A 134 -5.75 9.41 -6.20
CA LEU A 134 -4.41 9.23 -5.64
C LEU A 134 -4.18 10.10 -4.40
N ASP A 135 -4.61 11.36 -4.40
CA ASP A 135 -4.51 12.25 -3.24
C ASP A 135 -5.19 11.66 -1.97
N ARG A 136 -6.25 10.86 -2.12
CA ARG A 136 -6.96 10.24 -0.98
C ARG A 136 -6.34 8.89 -0.62
N LEU A 137 -6.02 8.10 -1.63
CA LEU A 137 -5.44 6.77 -1.42
C LEU A 137 -4.07 6.82 -0.73
N VAL A 138 -3.19 7.76 -1.11
CA VAL A 138 -1.83 7.80 -0.53
C VAL A 138 -1.82 8.13 0.95
N ILE A 139 -2.85 8.79 1.47
CA ILE A 139 -3.01 9.02 2.91
C ILE A 139 -3.10 7.66 3.62
N VAL A 140 -4.00 6.79 3.16
CA VAL A 140 -4.20 5.47 3.79
C VAL A 140 -3.10 4.47 3.40
N VAL A 141 -2.46 4.63 2.24
CA VAL A 141 -1.28 3.84 1.84
C VAL A 141 -0.10 4.11 2.78
N ALA A 142 0.10 5.34 3.25
CA ALA A 142 1.11 5.63 4.26
C ALA A 142 0.84 4.87 5.58
N LEU A 143 -0.42 4.85 6.03
CA LEU A 143 -0.83 4.08 7.21
C LEU A 143 -0.61 2.57 7.01
N GLY A 144 -1.05 2.04 5.87
CA GLY A 144 -0.82 0.63 5.51
C GLY A 144 0.66 0.28 5.43
N GLY A 145 1.47 1.16 4.84
CA GLY A 145 2.93 1.02 4.80
C GLY A 145 3.54 0.95 6.20
N ALA A 146 3.07 1.76 7.14
CA ALA A 146 3.52 1.72 8.53
C ALA A 146 3.22 0.36 9.19
N PHE A 147 2.00 -0.20 9.01
CA PHE A 147 1.66 -1.52 9.52
C PHE A 147 2.51 -2.64 8.90
N VAL A 148 2.78 -2.56 7.60
CA VAL A 148 3.68 -3.52 6.92
C VAL A 148 5.08 -3.45 7.53
N ARG A 149 5.61 -2.25 7.78
CA ARG A 149 6.93 -2.07 8.39
C ARG A 149 6.99 -2.55 9.83
N LEU A 150 5.96 -2.33 10.62
CA LEU A 150 5.84 -2.94 11.95
C LEU A 150 5.80 -4.47 11.84
N GLY A 151 5.06 -5.03 10.89
CA GLY A 151 5.06 -6.46 10.61
C GLY A 151 6.45 -7.02 10.33
N ASN A 152 7.28 -6.31 9.54
CA ASN A 152 8.67 -6.70 9.31
C ASN A 152 9.50 -6.72 10.61
N VAL A 153 9.28 -5.75 11.52
CA VAL A 153 9.95 -5.74 12.83
C VAL A 153 9.55 -6.94 13.67
N PHE A 154 8.24 -7.26 13.74
CA PHE A 154 7.76 -8.45 14.45
C PHE A 154 8.29 -9.76 13.87
N ASN A 155 8.48 -9.83 12.55
CA ASN A 155 9.10 -10.97 11.89
C ASN A 155 10.63 -10.98 11.99
N SER A 156 11.25 -9.98 12.63
CA SER A 156 12.72 -9.81 12.67
C SER A 156 13.34 -9.72 11.26
N GLU A 157 12.67 -9.04 10.33
CA GLU A 157 13.06 -8.89 8.91
C GLU A 157 13.51 -7.47 8.59
N ILE A 158 14.36 -7.33 7.56
CA ILE A 158 14.72 -6.04 6.94
C ILE A 158 15.28 -5.03 7.96
N TYR A 159 16.13 -5.48 8.87
CA TYR A 159 16.89 -4.61 9.75
C TYR A 159 18.18 -4.09 9.07
N GLY A 160 18.84 -3.14 9.74
CA GLY A 160 20.00 -2.46 9.19
C GLY A 160 21.36 -3.00 9.67
N THR A 161 22.38 -2.19 9.46
CA THR A 161 23.76 -2.46 9.88
C THR A 161 23.89 -2.45 11.40
N ALA A 162 25.03 -2.92 11.91
CA ALA A 162 25.37 -2.84 13.33
C ALA A 162 25.41 -1.38 13.80
N THR A 163 25.02 -1.14 15.06
CA THR A 163 24.96 0.20 15.64
C THR A 163 25.29 0.18 17.13
N ASP A 164 25.93 1.25 17.61
CA ASP A 164 26.19 1.47 19.03
C ASP A 164 25.12 2.37 19.68
N LEU A 165 24.05 2.72 18.94
CA LEU A 165 22.98 3.56 19.45
C LEU A 165 22.17 2.84 20.55
N PRO A 166 21.71 3.55 21.60
CA PRO A 166 21.03 2.94 22.74
C PRO A 166 19.67 2.32 22.41
N TRP A 167 19.13 2.58 21.23
CA TRP A 167 17.91 1.97 20.72
C TRP A 167 18.15 0.92 19.63
N GLY A 168 19.39 0.40 19.50
CA GLY A 168 19.69 -0.72 18.63
C GLY A 168 18.98 -2.00 19.10
N PHE A 169 18.48 -2.81 18.17
CA PHE A 169 17.81 -4.07 18.46
C PHE A 169 18.75 -5.24 18.22
N ILE A 170 18.81 -6.18 19.17
CA ILE A 170 19.43 -7.50 19.01
C ILE A 170 18.32 -8.46 18.60
N PHE A 171 18.28 -8.83 17.32
CA PHE A 171 17.25 -9.73 16.77
C PHE A 171 17.59 -11.19 17.08
N GLU A 172 17.31 -11.63 18.31
CA GLU A 172 17.72 -12.94 18.85
C GLU A 172 17.17 -14.12 18.03
N ARG A 173 15.98 -13.99 17.48
CA ARG A 173 15.39 -15.04 16.63
C ARG A 173 16.19 -15.34 15.37
N ASN A 174 16.99 -14.41 14.89
CA ASN A 174 17.87 -14.57 13.74
C ASN A 174 19.31 -14.92 14.16
N GLY A 175 19.53 -15.18 15.46
CA GLY A 175 20.87 -15.47 16.00
C GLY A 175 21.80 -14.25 16.04
N GLU A 176 21.27 -13.04 15.94
CA GLU A 176 22.07 -11.82 16.05
C GLU A 176 22.52 -11.62 17.50
N THR A 177 23.78 -11.26 17.67
CA THR A 177 24.40 -10.97 18.97
C THR A 177 24.84 -9.53 19.11
N VAL A 178 24.80 -8.77 17.99
CA VAL A 178 25.20 -7.37 17.91
C VAL A 178 23.98 -6.51 17.64
N PRO A 179 23.85 -5.35 18.33
CA PRO A 179 22.75 -4.44 18.06
C PRO A 179 22.74 -3.95 16.60
N LYS A 180 21.56 -3.94 15.99
CA LYS A 180 21.32 -3.51 14.61
C LYS A 180 20.35 -2.33 14.59
N HIS A 181 20.42 -1.52 13.55
CA HIS A 181 19.41 -0.50 13.30
C HIS A 181 18.04 -1.15 13.02
N PRO A 182 16.99 -0.87 13.80
CA PRO A 182 15.62 -1.34 13.51
C PRO A 182 15.00 -0.51 12.38
N THR A 183 15.51 -0.66 11.16
CA THR A 183 15.12 0.19 10.00
C THR A 183 13.63 0.08 9.68
N GLY A 184 13.01 -1.09 9.92
CA GLY A 184 11.56 -1.23 9.80
C GLY A 184 10.79 -0.31 10.76
N LEU A 185 11.29 -0.13 12.00
CA LEU A 185 10.66 0.81 12.96
C LEU A 185 10.86 2.26 12.53
N TYR A 186 12.03 2.63 12.00
CA TYR A 186 12.27 3.98 11.48
C TYR A 186 11.33 4.30 10.32
N GLU A 187 11.17 3.37 9.38
CA GLU A 187 10.23 3.51 8.26
C GLU A 187 8.78 3.59 8.76
N ALA A 188 8.38 2.77 9.74
CA ALA A 188 7.03 2.79 10.31
C ALA A 188 6.69 4.15 10.94
N ILE A 189 7.59 4.68 11.77
CA ILE A 189 7.41 6.00 12.40
C ILE A 189 7.31 7.10 11.34
N ALA A 190 8.21 7.10 10.35
CA ALA A 190 8.19 8.08 9.28
C ALA A 190 6.89 8.00 8.46
N TYR A 191 6.40 6.80 8.16
CA TYR A 191 5.15 6.62 7.42
C TYR A 191 3.92 7.04 8.24
N LEU A 192 3.92 6.83 9.57
CA LEU A 192 2.89 7.37 10.45
C LEU A 192 2.91 8.90 10.48
N LEU A 193 4.08 9.53 10.46
CA LEU A 193 4.20 10.98 10.37
C LEU A 193 3.68 11.50 9.02
N ILE A 194 4.04 10.84 7.91
CA ILE A 194 3.52 11.18 6.58
C ILE A 194 2.00 11.03 6.53
N PHE A 195 1.45 9.96 7.11
CA PHE A 195 0.01 9.76 7.27
C PHE A 195 -0.63 10.90 8.06
N ALA A 196 -0.11 11.20 9.24
CA ALA A 196 -0.66 12.22 10.14
C ALA A 196 -0.65 13.61 9.49
N VAL A 197 0.46 14.00 8.85
CA VAL A 197 0.58 15.28 8.15
C VAL A 197 -0.36 15.36 6.95
N SER A 198 -0.42 14.29 6.14
CA SER A 198 -1.29 14.24 4.96
C SER A 198 -2.77 14.29 5.35
N LEU A 199 -3.17 13.54 6.39
CA LEU A 199 -4.53 13.55 6.92
C LEU A 199 -4.88 14.91 7.54
N TRP A 200 -3.98 15.48 8.34
CA TRP A 200 -4.16 16.83 8.92
C TRP A 200 -4.36 17.87 7.82
N TYR A 201 -3.53 17.86 6.78
CA TYR A 201 -3.67 18.79 5.65
C TYR A 201 -5.01 18.60 4.92
N TYR A 202 -5.41 17.36 4.67
CA TYR A 202 -6.71 17.04 4.08
C TYR A 202 -7.87 17.57 4.91
N LEU A 203 -7.84 17.31 6.23
CA LEU A 203 -8.89 17.76 7.16
C LEU A 203 -8.95 19.29 7.28
N ARG A 204 -7.80 19.96 7.41
CA ARG A 204 -7.70 21.41 7.51
C ARG A 204 -8.22 22.11 6.24
N LYS A 205 -7.99 21.53 5.08
CA LYS A 205 -8.48 22.05 3.80
C LYS A 205 -9.87 21.56 3.43
N ASN A 206 -10.49 20.73 4.25
CA ASN A 206 -11.80 20.12 4.00
C ASN A 206 -11.94 19.47 2.62
N GLY A 207 -10.89 18.80 2.15
CA GLY A 207 -10.83 18.21 0.80
C GLY A 207 -10.65 19.24 -0.34
N GLN A 208 -10.64 20.53 -0.03
CA GLN A 208 -10.52 21.63 -1.01
C GLN A 208 -9.07 22.07 -1.14
N PHE A 209 -8.33 21.38 -1.98
CA PHE A 209 -6.97 21.69 -2.36
C PHE A 209 -6.75 21.35 -3.83
N LYS A 210 -5.65 21.85 -4.40
CA LYS A 210 -5.31 21.56 -5.80
C LYS A 210 -5.00 20.07 -5.96
N THR A 211 -5.70 19.41 -6.86
CA THR A 211 -5.57 17.98 -7.14
C THR A 211 -4.13 17.63 -7.52
N GLY A 212 -3.61 16.53 -6.98
CA GLY A 212 -2.23 16.07 -7.15
C GLY A 212 -1.27 16.61 -6.09
N SER A 213 -1.71 17.53 -5.21
CA SER A 213 -0.83 18.13 -4.20
C SER A 213 -0.38 17.15 -3.14
N ILE A 214 -1.32 16.38 -2.56
CA ILE A 214 -0.97 15.41 -1.52
C ILE A 214 -0.13 14.29 -2.13
N PHE A 215 -0.53 13.77 -3.29
CA PHE A 215 0.19 12.71 -3.97
C PHE A 215 1.63 13.10 -4.31
N GLY A 216 1.84 14.29 -4.89
CA GLY A 216 3.17 14.77 -5.24
C GLY A 216 4.08 14.90 -4.02
N TRP A 217 3.63 15.57 -2.95
CA TRP A 217 4.42 15.71 -1.72
C TRP A 217 4.59 14.40 -0.96
N TRP A 218 3.60 13.49 -1.02
CA TRP A 218 3.70 12.17 -0.46
C TRP A 218 4.81 11.34 -1.09
N LEU A 219 4.93 11.38 -2.44
CA LEU A 219 6.04 10.72 -3.14
C LEU A 219 7.40 11.26 -2.70
N VAL A 220 7.54 12.59 -2.61
CA VAL A 220 8.78 13.21 -2.15
C VAL A 220 9.11 12.78 -0.72
N ALA A 221 8.14 12.82 0.19
CA ALA A 221 8.35 12.48 1.58
C ALA A 221 8.69 10.99 1.77
N LEU A 222 7.88 10.08 1.18
CA LEU A 222 8.07 8.64 1.34
C LEU A 222 9.41 8.18 0.75
N PHE A 223 9.69 8.56 -0.49
CA PHE A 223 10.94 8.14 -1.16
C PHE A 223 12.15 8.91 -0.64
N GLY A 224 11.98 10.14 -0.13
CA GLY A 224 13.01 10.85 0.61
C GLY A 224 13.41 10.12 1.89
N VAL A 225 12.44 9.67 2.69
CA VAL A 225 12.70 8.83 3.88
C VAL A 225 13.40 7.53 3.49
N ARG A 226 12.93 6.84 2.45
CA ARG A 226 13.58 5.61 1.97
C ARG A 226 15.03 5.86 1.53
N PHE A 227 15.28 6.96 0.84
CA PHE A 227 16.63 7.36 0.42
C PHE A 227 17.57 7.55 1.62
N LEU A 228 17.08 8.20 2.69
CA LEU A 228 17.86 8.44 3.91
C LEU A 228 18.09 7.15 4.72
N ILE A 229 17.05 6.32 4.90
CA ILE A 229 17.17 5.09 5.69
C ILE A 229 18.06 4.06 4.99
N GLU A 230 18.17 4.11 3.67
CA GLU A 230 19.02 3.19 2.91
C GLU A 230 20.49 3.24 3.36
N PHE A 231 21.01 4.38 3.85
CA PHE A 231 22.37 4.50 4.37
C PHE A 231 22.68 3.57 5.54
N VAL A 232 21.66 3.17 6.30
CA VAL A 232 21.80 2.26 7.46
C VAL A 232 21.27 0.85 7.21
N LYS A 233 20.92 0.52 5.95
CA LYS A 233 20.51 -0.84 5.55
C LYS A 233 21.71 -1.69 5.17
N THR A 234 21.59 -3.01 5.41
CA THR A 234 22.66 -3.98 5.18
C THR A 234 22.89 -4.34 3.71
N ASN A 235 21.86 -4.21 2.87
CA ASN A 235 21.86 -4.74 1.50
C ASN A 235 21.58 -3.64 0.49
N GLY A 236 22.59 -3.17 -0.20
CA GLY A 236 22.30 -2.14 -1.19
C GLY A 236 23.49 -1.68 -2.03
N ALA A 237 24.68 -2.17 -1.74
CA ALA A 237 25.86 -1.81 -2.52
C ALA A 237 25.73 -2.30 -3.96
N ILE A 238 25.94 -1.39 -4.91
CA ILE A 238 26.11 -1.69 -6.33
C ILE A 238 27.58 -1.48 -6.61
N GLU A 239 28.24 -2.48 -7.18
CA GLU A 239 29.66 -2.40 -7.51
C GLU A 239 29.94 -1.20 -8.43
N GLY A 240 30.91 -0.36 -8.05
CA GLY A 240 31.23 0.85 -8.79
C GLY A 240 30.26 2.04 -8.64
N SER A 241 29.21 1.95 -7.81
CA SER A 241 28.25 3.02 -7.57
C SER A 241 28.47 3.70 -6.21
N VAL A 242 28.39 5.04 -6.19
CA VAL A 242 28.39 5.83 -4.95
C VAL A 242 27.06 5.71 -4.20
N LEU A 243 25.95 5.46 -4.92
CA LEU A 243 24.62 5.33 -4.36
C LEU A 243 24.22 3.86 -4.21
N LEU A 244 23.49 3.59 -3.15
CA LEU A 244 22.91 2.29 -2.87
C LEU A 244 21.69 2.01 -3.77
N LYS A 245 21.35 0.74 -3.96
CA LYS A 245 20.25 0.30 -4.85
C LYS A 245 18.93 0.98 -4.54
N GLY A 246 18.56 1.07 -3.25
CA GLY A 246 17.31 1.72 -2.83
C GLY A 246 17.33 3.24 -3.04
N GLN A 247 18.51 3.88 -3.01
CA GLN A 247 18.68 5.29 -3.31
C GLN A 247 18.43 5.57 -4.79
N TRP A 248 19.05 4.79 -5.68
CA TRP A 248 18.80 4.89 -7.12
C TRP A 248 17.34 4.73 -7.48
N LEU A 249 16.68 3.75 -6.87
CA LEU A 249 15.25 3.50 -7.08
C LEU A 249 14.35 4.61 -6.50
N SER A 250 14.82 5.38 -5.52
CA SER A 250 14.04 6.46 -4.91
C SER A 250 14.06 7.76 -5.71
N ILE A 251 15.18 8.07 -6.39
CA ILE A 251 15.36 9.32 -7.14
C ILE A 251 14.25 9.59 -8.15
N PRO A 252 13.86 8.65 -9.05
CA PRO A 252 12.81 8.91 -10.02
C PRO A 252 11.47 9.29 -9.40
N PHE A 253 11.13 8.69 -8.24
CA PHE A 253 9.90 8.98 -7.52
C PHE A 253 9.94 10.34 -6.81
N ILE A 254 11.09 10.73 -6.26
CA ILE A 254 11.28 12.06 -5.68
C ILE A 254 11.12 13.12 -6.77
N VAL A 255 11.81 12.95 -7.90
CA VAL A 255 11.73 13.89 -9.04
C VAL A 255 10.30 13.92 -9.59
N GLY A 256 9.68 12.77 -9.82
CA GLY A 256 8.29 12.67 -10.26
C GLY A 256 7.33 13.36 -9.30
N GLY A 257 7.51 13.16 -7.98
CA GLY A 257 6.73 13.83 -6.94
C GLY A 257 6.85 15.36 -7.00
N LEU A 258 8.06 15.89 -7.15
CA LEU A 258 8.30 17.33 -7.30
C LEU A 258 7.62 17.89 -8.57
N VAL A 259 7.73 17.17 -9.69
CA VAL A 259 7.07 17.55 -10.96
C VAL A 259 5.55 17.58 -10.78
N ILE A 260 4.95 16.53 -10.18
CA ILE A 260 3.51 16.48 -9.92
C ILE A 260 3.08 17.62 -8.99
N ALA A 261 3.80 17.85 -7.89
CA ALA A 261 3.53 18.94 -6.97
C ALA A 261 3.59 20.31 -7.64
N TRP A 262 4.56 20.51 -8.55
CA TRP A 262 4.67 21.73 -9.34
C TRP A 262 3.47 21.92 -10.31
N PHE A 263 3.07 20.86 -11.05
CA PHE A 263 1.88 20.90 -11.91
C PHE A 263 0.61 21.17 -11.10
N ALA A 264 0.47 20.54 -9.93
CA ALA A 264 -0.63 20.78 -9.01
C ALA A 264 -0.64 22.25 -8.52
N ALA A 265 0.52 22.79 -8.08
CA ALA A 265 0.65 24.18 -7.63
C ALA A 265 0.25 25.18 -8.72
N LYS A 266 0.55 24.89 -9.99
CA LYS A 266 0.14 25.71 -11.15
C LYS A 266 -1.31 25.49 -11.59
N GLY A 267 -2.05 24.56 -10.96
CA GLY A 267 -3.42 24.21 -11.34
C GLY A 267 -3.54 23.56 -12.73
N ARG A 268 -2.48 22.92 -13.21
CA ARG A 268 -2.43 22.30 -14.54
C ARG A 268 -2.99 20.89 -14.58
N LEU A 269 -3.23 20.27 -13.42
CA LEU A 269 -3.89 18.98 -13.34
C LEU A 269 -5.42 19.14 -13.33
N PRO A 270 -6.18 18.14 -13.84
CA PRO A 270 -7.65 18.14 -13.77
C PRO A 270 -8.11 18.28 -12.31
N GLN A 271 -9.06 19.17 -12.05
CA GLN A 271 -9.53 19.46 -10.69
C GLN A 271 -10.83 18.72 -10.37
N GLY A 272 -10.98 18.34 -9.10
CA GLY A 272 -12.16 17.65 -8.58
C GLY A 272 -12.28 16.18 -9.00
N PRO A 273 -13.30 15.49 -8.49
CA PRO A 273 -13.49 14.06 -8.74
C PRO A 273 -13.92 13.78 -10.20
N PHE A 274 -14.71 14.66 -10.82
CA PHE A 274 -15.29 14.47 -12.17
C PHE A 274 -15.04 15.69 -13.07
N PRO A 275 -13.84 15.87 -13.61
CA PRO A 275 -13.49 17.04 -14.42
C PRO A 275 -14.28 17.14 -15.74
N LYS A 276 -14.81 16.01 -16.23
CA LYS A 276 -15.66 15.91 -17.43
C LYS A 276 -17.15 15.72 -17.12
N GLY A 277 -17.53 15.89 -15.84
CA GLY A 277 -18.86 15.59 -15.34
C GLY A 277 -19.04 14.14 -14.89
N GLU A 278 -19.98 13.94 -13.97
CA GLU A 278 -20.31 12.62 -13.45
C GLU A 278 -21.04 11.77 -14.49
N ASN A 279 -20.84 10.47 -14.45
CA ASN A 279 -21.54 9.54 -15.34
C ASN A 279 -22.99 9.35 -14.90
N LYS A 280 -23.90 10.18 -15.44
CA LYS A 280 -25.34 10.23 -15.10
C LYS A 280 -26.04 8.87 -15.25
N VAL A 281 -25.63 8.05 -16.23
CA VAL A 281 -26.24 6.73 -16.47
C VAL A 281 -25.94 5.77 -15.34
N LEU A 282 -24.69 5.76 -14.85
CA LEU A 282 -24.30 4.92 -13.71
C LEU A 282 -24.96 5.37 -12.41
N VAL A 283 -25.01 6.67 -12.16
CA VAL A 283 -25.68 7.24 -10.98
C VAL A 283 -27.15 6.88 -10.95
N ALA A 284 -27.86 7.03 -12.08
CA ALA A 284 -29.27 6.64 -12.19
C ALA A 284 -29.47 5.13 -11.97
N LYS A 285 -28.57 4.29 -12.50
CA LYS A 285 -28.63 2.84 -12.32
C LYS A 285 -28.44 2.44 -10.83
N TRP A 286 -27.53 3.09 -10.12
CA TRP A 286 -27.31 2.83 -8.68
C TRP A 286 -28.49 3.32 -7.84
N ALA A 287 -29.02 4.51 -8.11
CA ALA A 287 -30.22 5.01 -7.43
C ALA A 287 -31.39 4.04 -7.55
N ALA A 288 -31.62 3.50 -8.73
CA ALA A 288 -32.68 2.50 -8.97
C ALA A 288 -32.42 1.16 -8.26
N SER A 289 -31.15 0.76 -8.10
CA SER A 289 -30.79 -0.45 -7.35
C SER A 289 -31.01 -0.28 -5.86
N ASP A 290 -30.60 0.86 -5.29
CA ASP A 290 -30.77 1.19 -3.87
C ASP A 290 -32.27 1.26 -3.46
N GLU A 291 -33.11 1.78 -4.35
CA GLU A 291 -34.55 1.85 -4.14
C GLU A 291 -35.19 0.44 -4.11
N LYS A 292 -34.76 -0.45 -5.03
CA LYS A 292 -35.19 -1.84 -5.06
C LYS A 292 -34.78 -2.59 -3.77
N ASP A 293 -33.62 -2.36 -3.26
CA ASP A 293 -33.10 -3.00 -2.04
C ASP A 293 -33.81 -2.47 -0.78
N LYS A 294 -34.10 -1.18 -0.70
CA LYS A 294 -34.93 -0.58 0.36
C LYS A 294 -36.32 -1.19 0.38
N ASN A 295 -36.98 -1.31 -0.78
CA ASN A 295 -38.31 -1.89 -0.90
C ASN A 295 -38.35 -3.39 -0.52
N LYS A 296 -37.28 -4.16 -0.81
CA LYS A 296 -37.13 -5.55 -0.37
C LYS A 296 -37.01 -5.68 1.16
N LYS A 297 -36.21 -4.81 1.78
CA LYS A 297 -36.03 -4.78 3.24
C LYS A 297 -37.33 -4.42 3.97
N THR A 298 -38.07 -3.43 3.48
CA THR A 298 -39.35 -3.02 4.05
C THR A 298 -40.38 -4.16 3.98
N LYS A 299 -40.46 -4.88 2.84
CA LYS A 299 -41.36 -6.05 2.70
C LYS A 299 -40.98 -7.22 3.57
N LYS A 300 -39.69 -7.38 3.96
CA LYS A 300 -39.24 -8.47 4.85
C LYS A 300 -39.48 -8.14 6.32
N ASN A 301 -39.51 -6.86 6.70
CA ASN A 301 -39.80 -6.44 8.08
C ASN A 301 -41.29 -6.34 8.38
N ASN A 302 -42.16 -6.37 7.37
CA ASN A 302 -43.64 -6.34 7.51
C ASN A 302 -44.26 -7.74 7.37
N LYS A 303 -43.48 -8.80 7.33
CA LYS A 303 -43.85 -10.20 7.47
C LYS A 303 -43.33 -10.78 8.78
#